data_dea56a9c58dc689cb1e4b97e6c98f093
#
_entry.id   dea56a9c58dc689cb1e4b97e6c98f093
#
_cell.length_a   1.000
_cell.length_b   1.000
_cell.length_c   1.000
_cell.angle_alpha   90.00
_cell.angle_beta   90.00
_cell.angle_gamma   90.00
#
_symmetry.space_group_name_H-M   'P 1'
#
loop_
_entity.id
_entity.type
_entity.pdbx_description
1 polymer ?
#
loop_
_entity_poly.entity_id
_entity_poly.type
_entity_poly.pdbx_seq_one_letter_code
_entity_poly.pdbx_strand_id
1 'polypeptide(L)'
;MSKVTAAKKGFKVTWKKQATQTTGYEVQYSTASNFKKGNKTVTVSKNKTTSKSVSKLSAKKKYYVRIRVYKKQKGGKLYGAWSPVKSTKVR
;
A
#
# COMPACT_ATOMS: atom_id res chain seq x y z
N MET A 1 -5.85 6.06 -2.60
CA MET A 1 -4.58 6.45 -1.96
C MET A 1 -4.35 7.93 -2.13
N SER A 2 -4.07 8.62 -1.05
CA SER A 2 -3.95 10.08 -1.11
C SER A 2 -2.52 10.55 -1.38
N LYS A 3 -1.53 9.91 -0.78
CA LYS A 3 -0.16 10.43 -0.86
C LYS A 3 0.88 9.35 -0.61
N VAL A 4 1.99 9.44 -1.32
CA VAL A 4 3.19 8.64 -1.05
C VAL A 4 4.35 9.62 -0.87
N THR A 5 5.03 9.53 0.25
CA THR A 5 6.14 10.43 0.59
C THR A 5 7.43 9.64 0.74
N ALA A 6 8.48 10.07 0.06
CA ALA A 6 9.78 9.43 0.17
C ALA A 6 10.37 9.62 1.58
N ALA A 7 11.07 8.61 2.06
CA ALA A 7 11.80 8.65 3.31
C ALA A 7 13.15 7.97 3.11
N LYS A 8 14.02 8.08 4.08
CA LYS A 8 15.33 7.44 4.02
C LYS A 8 15.15 5.93 4.00
N LYS A 9 15.59 5.29 2.91
CA LYS A 9 15.46 3.84 2.69
C LYS A 9 14.03 3.32 2.86
N GLY A 10 13.04 4.15 2.48
CA GLY A 10 11.65 3.76 2.60
C GLY A 10 10.70 4.80 2.06
N PHE A 11 9.43 4.63 2.39
CA PHE A 11 8.40 5.60 2.03
C PHE A 11 7.24 5.48 3.00
N LYS A 12 6.40 6.51 3.02
CA LYS A 12 5.16 6.52 3.80
C LYS A 12 3.99 6.65 2.85
N VAL A 13 3.01 5.77 3.02
CA VAL A 13 1.76 5.81 2.25
C VAL A 13 0.67 6.35 3.14
N THR A 14 -0.12 7.29 2.64
CA THR A 14 -1.26 7.84 3.35
C THR A 14 -2.49 7.68 2.46
N TRP A 15 -3.62 7.34 3.08
CA TRP A 15 -4.87 7.14 2.35
C TRP A 15 -6.04 7.64 3.15
N LYS A 16 -7.18 7.71 2.48
CA LYS A 16 -8.42 8.14 3.11
C LYS A 16 -9.05 6.97 3.85
N LYS A 17 -9.51 7.23 5.06
CA LYS A 17 -10.15 6.20 5.89
C LYS A 17 -11.41 5.66 5.22
N GLN A 18 -11.52 4.33 5.16
CA GLN A 18 -12.69 3.62 4.62
C GLN A 18 -13.21 2.68 5.71
N ALA A 19 -13.95 3.23 6.67
CA ALA A 19 -14.37 2.47 7.83
C ALA A 19 -15.62 1.61 7.56
N THR A 20 -16.42 1.95 6.54
CA THR A 20 -17.66 1.24 6.24
C THR A 20 -17.36 0.00 5.38
N GLN A 21 -17.79 -1.17 5.84
CA GLN A 21 -17.63 -2.45 5.14
C GLN A 21 -16.17 -2.75 4.78
N THR A 22 -15.24 -2.28 5.59
CA THR A 22 -13.82 -2.49 5.38
C THR A 22 -13.19 -3.02 6.65
N THR A 23 -12.50 -4.15 6.56
CA THR A 23 -11.74 -4.68 7.70
C THR A 23 -10.38 -4.02 7.79
N GLY A 24 -9.73 -3.78 6.66
CA GLY A 24 -8.42 -3.17 6.63
C GLY A 24 -7.99 -2.85 5.20
N TYR A 25 -6.69 -2.74 5.02
CA TYR A 25 -6.11 -2.30 3.75
C TYR A 25 -4.94 -3.19 3.37
N GLU A 26 -4.69 -3.31 2.06
CA GLU A 26 -3.47 -3.92 1.54
C GLU A 26 -2.71 -2.90 0.74
N VAL A 27 -1.45 -2.68 1.11
CA VAL A 27 -0.53 -1.81 0.38
C VAL A 27 0.43 -2.71 -0.38
N GLN A 28 0.45 -2.58 -1.70
CA GLN A 28 1.35 -3.35 -2.54
C GLN A 28 2.36 -2.41 -3.17
N TYR A 29 3.62 -2.81 -3.17
CA TYR A 29 4.67 -2.01 -3.77
C TYR A 29 5.64 -2.89 -4.55
N SER A 30 6.27 -2.28 -5.56
CA SER A 30 7.19 -2.97 -6.44
C SER A 30 8.11 -1.97 -7.12
N THR A 31 9.26 -2.45 -7.56
CA THR A 31 10.14 -1.65 -8.43
C THR A 31 9.71 -1.71 -9.89
N ALA A 32 8.81 -2.62 -10.24
CA ALA A 32 8.26 -2.72 -11.58
C ALA A 32 6.93 -2.00 -11.68
N SER A 33 6.75 -1.17 -12.71
CA SER A 33 5.54 -0.35 -12.85
C SER A 33 4.26 -1.17 -13.06
N ASN A 34 4.40 -2.38 -13.59
CA ASN A 34 3.27 -3.27 -13.85
C ASN A 34 3.04 -4.29 -12.75
N PHE A 35 3.81 -4.24 -11.68
CA PHE A 35 3.71 -5.17 -10.55
C PHE A 35 3.88 -6.64 -10.93
N LYS A 36 4.69 -6.92 -11.95
CA LYS A 36 4.94 -8.31 -12.37
C LYS A 36 6.09 -8.97 -11.63
N LYS A 37 7.01 -8.19 -11.07
CA LYS A 37 8.18 -8.71 -10.35
C LYS A 37 8.39 -7.96 -9.05
N GLY A 38 8.88 -8.67 -8.04
CA GLY A 38 9.28 -8.06 -6.78
C GLY A 38 8.13 -7.45 -5.99
N ASN A 39 6.90 -7.88 -6.26
CA ASN A 39 5.75 -7.38 -5.53
C ASN A 39 5.82 -7.77 -4.07
N LYS A 40 5.60 -6.80 -3.20
CA LYS A 40 5.44 -7.05 -1.78
C LYS A 40 4.15 -6.42 -1.31
N THR A 41 3.46 -7.12 -0.42
CA THR A 41 2.18 -6.67 0.10
C THR A 41 2.28 -6.52 1.61
N VAL A 42 1.84 -5.37 2.10
CA VAL A 42 1.74 -5.11 3.54
C VAL A 42 0.26 -5.03 3.87
N THR A 43 -0.17 -5.85 4.82
CA THR A 43 -1.56 -5.88 5.26
C THR A 43 -1.72 -5.01 6.50
N VAL A 44 -2.67 -4.09 6.45
CA VAL A 44 -3.06 -3.26 7.60
C VAL A 44 -4.40 -3.77 8.06
N SER A 45 -4.44 -4.40 9.22
CA SER A 45 -5.64 -5.08 9.73
C SER A 45 -6.61 -4.17 10.46
N LYS A 46 -6.34 -2.88 10.49
CA LYS A 46 -7.18 -1.90 11.18
C LYS A 46 -7.73 -0.88 10.18
N ASN A 47 -9.05 -0.82 10.04
CA ASN A 47 -9.68 0.10 9.10
C ASN A 47 -9.59 1.57 9.54
N LYS A 48 -9.19 1.84 10.77
CA LYS A 48 -8.97 3.20 11.27
C LYS A 48 -7.60 3.75 10.94
N THR A 49 -6.67 2.90 10.51
CA THR A 49 -5.33 3.32 10.13
C THR A 49 -5.37 4.01 8.78
N THR A 50 -4.73 5.17 8.67
CA THR A 50 -4.71 5.96 7.44
C THR A 50 -3.31 6.14 6.86
N SER A 51 -2.30 5.53 7.47
CA SER A 51 -0.94 5.61 6.96
C SER A 51 -0.14 4.37 7.34
N LYS A 52 0.89 4.10 6.55
CA LYS A 52 1.83 3.01 6.80
C LYS A 52 3.20 3.40 6.27
N SER A 53 4.21 3.24 7.10
CA SER A 53 5.60 3.45 6.70
C SER A 53 6.22 2.12 6.30
N VAL A 54 6.93 2.11 5.19
CA VAL A 54 7.71 0.97 4.72
C VAL A 54 9.18 1.35 4.79
N SER A 55 9.99 0.47 5.35
CA SER A 55 11.42 0.72 5.55
C SER A 55 12.26 -0.45 5.04
N LYS A 56 13.57 -0.35 5.18
CA LYS A 56 14.52 -1.38 4.74
C LYS A 56 14.50 -1.61 3.24
N LEU A 57 14.24 -0.54 2.49
CA LEU A 57 14.24 -0.56 1.04
C LEU A 57 15.58 -0.09 0.50
N SER A 58 15.83 -0.39 -0.78
CA SER A 58 17.04 0.08 -1.44
C SER A 58 16.97 1.59 -1.69
N ALA A 59 17.99 2.31 -1.23
CA ALA A 59 18.06 3.74 -1.43
C ALA A 59 18.14 4.08 -2.92
N LYS A 60 17.61 5.23 -3.30
CA LYS A 60 17.65 5.78 -4.66
C LYS A 60 16.94 4.93 -5.71
N LYS A 61 16.12 3.97 -5.33
CA LYS A 61 15.28 3.22 -6.24
C LYS A 61 13.87 3.79 -6.29
N LYS A 62 13.26 3.72 -7.46
CA LYS A 62 11.88 4.14 -7.64
C LYS A 62 10.95 2.98 -7.32
N TYR A 63 9.99 3.21 -6.44
CA TYR A 63 8.98 2.22 -6.09
C TYR A 63 7.62 2.69 -6.55
N TYR A 64 6.84 1.75 -7.06
CA TYR A 64 5.45 1.95 -7.44
C TYR A 64 4.58 1.36 -6.34
N VAL A 65 3.55 2.10 -5.95
CA VAL A 65 2.72 1.76 -4.80
C VAL A 65 1.25 1.85 -5.19
N ARG A 66 0.48 0.89 -4.74
CA ARG A 66 -0.97 0.93 -4.86
C ARG A 66 -1.59 0.34 -3.60
N ILE A 67 -2.85 0.64 -3.34
CA ILE A 67 -3.57 0.21 -2.16
C ILE A 67 -4.96 -0.26 -2.53
N ARG A 68 -5.49 -1.20 -1.78
CA ARG A 68 -6.89 -1.59 -1.87
C ARG A 68 -7.43 -1.86 -0.47
N VAL A 69 -8.76 -1.80 -0.33
CA VAL A 69 -9.44 -2.20 0.89
C VAL A 69 -9.74 -3.68 0.84
N TYR A 70 -9.91 -4.31 1.99
CA TYR A 70 -10.42 -5.66 2.05
C TYR A 70 -11.42 -5.79 3.19
N LYS A 71 -12.34 -6.73 3.01
CA LYS A 71 -13.32 -7.09 4.02
C LYS A 71 -13.15 -8.56 4.36
N LYS A 72 -12.88 -8.87 5.62
CA LYS A 72 -12.80 -10.23 6.08
C LYS A 72 -14.22 -10.76 6.25
N GLN A 73 -14.49 -11.95 5.71
CA GLN A 73 -15.78 -12.58 5.84
C GLN A 73 -15.62 -14.09 5.99
N LYS A 74 -16.69 -14.76 6.32
CA LYS A 74 -16.70 -16.21 6.42
C LYS A 74 -16.28 -16.83 5.08
N GLY A 75 -15.26 -17.64 5.12
CA GLY A 75 -14.74 -18.29 3.90
C GLY A 75 -13.66 -17.53 3.16
N GLY A 76 -13.23 -16.35 3.64
CA GLY A 76 -12.12 -15.64 3.00
C GLY A 76 -12.21 -14.13 3.11
N LYS A 77 -11.65 -13.46 2.11
CA LYS A 77 -11.61 -12.01 2.05
C LYS A 77 -12.18 -11.51 0.75
N LEU A 78 -12.91 -10.41 0.81
CA LEU A 78 -13.32 -9.67 -0.38
C LEU A 78 -12.42 -8.46 -0.52
N TYR A 79 -11.97 -8.18 -1.75
CA TYR A 79 -11.06 -7.08 -2.03
C TYR A 79 -11.75 -6.05 -2.90
N GLY A 80 -11.50 -4.77 -2.59
CA GLY A 80 -11.88 -3.69 -3.47
C GLY A 80 -10.91 -3.55 -4.64
N ALA A 81 -11.20 -2.61 -5.54
CA ALA A 81 -10.30 -2.32 -6.65
C ALA A 81 -9.02 -1.66 -6.15
N TRP A 82 -7.92 -1.90 -6.86
CA TRP A 82 -6.68 -1.19 -6.57
C TRP A 82 -6.83 0.30 -6.85
N SER A 83 -6.21 1.12 -6.03
CA SER A 83 -6.11 2.55 -6.29
C SER A 83 -5.22 2.81 -7.51
N PRO A 84 -5.28 4.02 -8.09
CA PRO A 84 -4.29 4.41 -9.08
C PRO A 84 -2.89 4.25 -8.52
N VAL A 85 -1.96 3.84 -9.37
CA VAL A 85 -0.57 3.64 -8.96
C VAL A 85 0.10 4.98 -8.75
N LYS A 86 0.81 5.11 -7.64
CA LYS A 86 1.67 6.26 -7.37
C LYS A 86 3.10 5.76 -7.23
N SER A 87 4.05 6.62 -7.48
CA SER A 87 5.45 6.26 -7.38
C SER A 87 6.23 7.26 -6.54
N THR A 88 7.32 6.78 -5.95
CA THR A 88 8.23 7.64 -5.22
C THR A 88 9.63 7.07 -5.33
N LYS A 89 10.62 7.97 -5.32
CA LYS A 89 12.02 7.56 -5.30
C LYS A 89 12.48 7.56 -3.84
N VAL A 90 12.91 6.40 -3.35
CA VAL A 90 13.40 6.24 -1.98
C VAL A 90 14.69 7.03 -1.82
N ARG A 91 14.83 7.70 -0.68
CA ARG A 91 16.02 8.49 -0.37
C ARG A 91 17.13 7.65 0.23
#